data_c497444967a383d1cf91552f371c8845
#
_entry.id   c497444967a383d1cf91552f371c8845
#
_cell.length_a   1.000
_cell.length_b   1.000
_cell.length_c   1.000
_cell.angle_alpha   90.00
_cell.angle_beta   90.00
_cell.angle_gamma   90.00
#
_symmetry.space_group_name_H-M   'P 1'
#
loop_
_entity.id
_entity.type
_entity.pdbx_description
1 polymer ?
#
loop_
_entity_poly.entity_id
_entity_poly.type
_entity_poly.pdbx_seq_one_letter_code
_entity_poly.pdbx_strand_id
1 'polypeptide(L)'
;MTYRFTPNISFYASHTENFVEGSSVGNRYTNRGDILPPSKTKQNEFGFKFKNGTVLNTLSFYEIKKANGIAVPNADGTETYKLDGQQRNRGIEFSTAGSIGEKWSYIWGVSYMDAKQTKTYKGLNDGRRVDALPKWSSDLALVYKPNDDLRFIGRLSYTGSTLIRNTASYAKPLKIGGQTLVDLGISWDTRFGKQPVTLSAWCYNLLNKDYWYAAGGNNIGLGASRTFAVSAQFNF
;
A
#
# COMPACT_ATOMS: atom_id res chain seq x y z
N MET A 1 3.70 -11.77 -20.30
CA MET A 1 2.90 -12.20 -21.47
C MET A 1 1.63 -11.35 -21.51
N THR A 2 1.22 -10.89 -22.69
CA THR A 2 -0.04 -10.17 -22.88
C THR A 2 -0.75 -10.74 -24.09
N TYR A 3 -2.05 -10.98 -23.98
CA TYR A 3 -2.90 -11.43 -25.06
C TYR A 3 -4.07 -10.45 -25.25
N ARG A 4 -4.30 -9.99 -26.47
CA ARG A 4 -5.37 -9.05 -26.82
C ARG A 4 -6.52 -9.80 -27.49
N PHE A 5 -7.66 -9.88 -26.81
CA PHE A 5 -8.87 -10.50 -27.38
C PHE A 5 -9.55 -9.57 -28.38
N THR A 6 -9.62 -8.29 -28.07
CA THR A 6 -10.17 -7.22 -28.90
C THR A 6 -9.32 -5.97 -28.74
N PRO A 7 -9.50 -4.90 -29.55
CA PRO A 7 -8.82 -3.63 -29.32
C PRO A 7 -9.01 -3.06 -27.90
N ASN A 8 -10.08 -3.44 -27.23
CA ASN A 8 -10.49 -2.91 -25.94
C ASN A 8 -10.33 -3.88 -24.77
N ILE A 9 -10.06 -5.17 -25.02
CA ILE A 9 -9.96 -6.20 -23.98
C ILE A 9 -8.64 -6.95 -24.13
N SER A 10 -7.84 -6.94 -23.10
CA SER A 10 -6.60 -7.72 -23.03
C SER A 10 -6.48 -8.47 -21.70
N PHE A 11 -5.87 -9.64 -21.78
CA PHE A 11 -5.39 -10.42 -20.65
C PHE A 11 -3.88 -10.24 -20.52
N TYR A 12 -3.38 -10.26 -19.29
CA TYR A 12 -1.95 -10.33 -19.03
C TYR A 12 -1.65 -11.33 -17.92
N ALA A 13 -0.45 -11.90 -17.99
CA ALA A 13 0.11 -12.70 -16.90
C ALA A 13 1.60 -12.37 -16.77
N SER A 14 2.08 -12.28 -15.55
CA SER A 14 3.48 -12.02 -15.23
C SER A 14 3.97 -12.91 -14.10
N HIS A 15 5.25 -13.27 -14.17
CA HIS A 15 6.03 -13.85 -13.10
C HIS A 15 7.25 -12.96 -12.88
N THR A 16 7.47 -12.56 -11.63
CA THR A 16 8.59 -11.69 -11.26
C THR A 16 9.30 -12.25 -10.05
N GLU A 17 10.62 -12.29 -10.10
CA GLU A 17 11.48 -12.57 -8.95
C GLU A 17 12.30 -11.33 -8.64
N ASN A 18 12.21 -10.84 -7.41
CA ASN A 18 13.00 -9.72 -6.91
C ASN A 18 13.94 -10.19 -5.81
N PHE A 19 15.16 -9.70 -5.84
CA PHE A 19 16.09 -9.89 -4.72
C PHE A 19 15.89 -8.76 -3.72
N VAL A 20 15.87 -9.16 -2.44
CA VAL A 20 15.89 -8.24 -1.29
C VAL A 20 17.25 -8.40 -0.64
N GLU A 21 17.97 -7.31 -0.49
CA GLU A 21 19.29 -7.31 0.16
C GLU A 21 19.21 -7.88 1.58
N GLY A 22 20.29 -8.53 2.01
CA GLY A 22 20.43 -9.01 3.36
C GLY A 22 20.47 -7.85 4.35
N SER A 23 19.82 -8.03 5.48
CA SER A 23 19.83 -7.06 6.57
C SER A 23 20.70 -7.55 7.73
N SER A 24 21.26 -6.60 8.48
CA SER A 24 21.98 -6.93 9.72
C SER A 24 21.01 -7.39 10.80
N VAL A 25 21.42 -8.42 11.54
CA VAL A 25 20.65 -8.94 12.68
C VAL A 25 20.71 -7.99 13.87
N GLY A 26 19.55 -7.70 14.44
CA GLY A 26 19.39 -6.76 15.55
C GLY A 26 20.00 -7.26 16.87
N ASN A 27 20.26 -6.32 17.79
CA ASN A 27 21.04 -6.54 19.02
C ASN A 27 20.44 -7.52 20.02
N ARG A 28 19.15 -7.84 19.92
CA ARG A 28 18.48 -8.76 20.86
C ARG A 28 18.78 -10.24 20.62
N TYR A 29 19.41 -10.59 19.49
CA TYR A 29 19.67 -11.95 19.08
C TYR A 29 21.12 -12.36 19.35
N THR A 30 21.37 -13.67 19.54
CA THR A 30 22.71 -14.21 19.79
C THR A 30 23.66 -13.96 18.62
N ASN A 31 23.13 -13.96 17.40
CA ASN A 31 23.87 -13.67 16.17
C ASN A 31 23.73 -12.20 15.74
N ARG A 32 23.70 -11.27 16.70
CA ARG A 32 23.71 -9.83 16.44
C ARG A 32 24.87 -9.42 15.55
N GLY A 33 24.58 -8.53 14.59
CA GLY A 33 25.59 -8.02 13.66
C GLY A 33 25.83 -8.90 12.44
N ASP A 34 25.40 -10.18 12.46
CA ASP A 34 25.45 -11.02 11.27
C ASP A 34 24.66 -10.38 10.13
N ILE A 35 25.17 -10.51 8.91
CA ILE A 35 24.46 -10.11 7.70
C ILE A 35 23.72 -11.31 7.15
N LEU A 36 22.40 -11.22 7.12
CA LEU A 36 21.57 -12.27 6.54
C LEU A 36 21.79 -12.33 5.01
N PRO A 37 21.70 -13.51 4.39
CA PRO A 37 21.84 -13.63 2.95
C PRO A 37 20.70 -12.89 2.22
N PRO A 38 20.92 -12.44 0.97
CA PRO A 38 19.85 -11.93 0.14
C PRO A 38 18.70 -12.93 0.01
N SER A 39 17.48 -12.44 0.02
CA SER A 39 16.29 -13.27 -0.14
C SER A 39 15.57 -12.99 -1.45
N LYS A 40 14.76 -13.96 -1.88
CA LYS A 40 13.91 -13.82 -3.07
C LYS A 40 12.46 -13.58 -2.69
N THR A 41 11.86 -12.59 -3.34
CA THR A 41 10.41 -12.43 -3.40
C THR A 41 9.92 -12.87 -4.77
N LYS A 42 8.93 -13.75 -4.81
CA LYS A 42 8.31 -14.25 -6.06
C LYS A 42 6.88 -13.74 -6.14
N GLN A 43 6.53 -13.18 -7.29
CA GLN A 43 5.18 -12.70 -7.57
C GLN A 43 4.66 -13.36 -8.83
N ASN A 44 3.47 -13.93 -8.76
CA ASN A 44 2.66 -14.33 -9.89
C ASN A 44 1.45 -13.42 -9.94
N GLU A 45 1.16 -12.89 -11.10
CA GLU A 45 0.01 -12.01 -11.31
C GLU A 45 -0.62 -12.31 -12.67
N PHE A 46 -1.95 -12.28 -12.72
CA PHE A 46 -2.70 -12.26 -13.97
C PHE A 46 -3.89 -11.32 -13.83
N GLY A 47 -4.34 -10.80 -14.95
CA GLY A 47 -5.44 -9.85 -14.93
C GLY A 47 -5.98 -9.51 -16.31
N PHE A 48 -7.02 -8.69 -16.27
CA PHE A 48 -7.72 -8.20 -17.46
C PHE A 48 -7.69 -6.68 -17.48
N LYS A 49 -7.50 -6.12 -18.66
CA LYS A 49 -7.65 -4.69 -18.92
C LYS A 49 -8.80 -4.46 -19.89
N PHE A 50 -9.68 -3.54 -19.53
CA PHE A 50 -10.84 -3.16 -20.32
C PHE A 50 -10.79 -1.66 -20.59
N LYS A 51 -10.81 -1.29 -21.86
CA LYS A 51 -10.89 0.11 -22.28
C LYS A 51 -12.29 0.39 -22.82
N ASN A 52 -12.93 1.45 -22.32
CA ASN A 52 -14.22 1.92 -22.84
C ASN A 52 -14.14 3.46 -22.99
N GLY A 53 -14.00 3.91 -24.24
CA GLY A 53 -13.72 5.31 -24.51
C GLY A 53 -12.45 5.80 -23.81
N THR A 54 -12.58 6.78 -22.93
CA THR A 54 -11.50 7.34 -22.11
C THR A 54 -11.25 6.57 -20.81
N VAL A 55 -12.09 5.58 -20.48
CA VAL A 55 -12.01 4.82 -19.23
C VAL A 55 -11.18 3.57 -19.42
N LEU A 56 -10.16 3.41 -18.59
CA LEU A 56 -9.36 2.20 -18.46
C LEU A 56 -9.68 1.51 -17.14
N ASN A 57 -10.04 0.22 -17.21
CA ASN A 57 -10.27 -0.62 -16.06
C ASN A 57 -9.26 -1.76 -16.03
N THR A 58 -8.77 -2.11 -14.86
CA THR A 58 -7.88 -3.26 -14.65
C THR A 58 -8.41 -4.08 -13.50
N LEU A 59 -8.53 -5.39 -13.71
CA LEU A 59 -8.81 -6.36 -12.65
C LEU A 59 -7.63 -7.32 -12.60
N SER A 60 -6.98 -7.45 -11.45
CA SER A 60 -5.83 -8.33 -11.26
C SER A 60 -5.99 -9.27 -10.08
N PHE A 61 -5.35 -10.42 -10.20
CA PHE A 61 -5.22 -11.44 -9.17
C PHE A 61 -3.73 -11.72 -8.98
N TYR A 62 -3.27 -11.73 -7.73
CA TYR A 62 -1.87 -11.92 -7.46
C TYR A 62 -1.59 -12.88 -6.30
N GLU A 63 -0.44 -13.48 -6.33
CA GLU A 63 0.19 -14.16 -5.20
C GLU A 63 1.65 -13.69 -5.08
N ILE A 64 2.03 -13.25 -3.89
CA ILE A 64 3.40 -12.88 -3.53
C ILE A 64 3.88 -13.81 -2.43
N LYS A 65 5.02 -14.47 -2.64
CA LYS A 65 5.74 -15.22 -1.61
C LYS A 65 7.05 -14.53 -1.32
N LYS A 66 7.31 -14.23 -0.06
CA LYS A 66 8.56 -13.64 0.39
C LYS A 66 9.12 -14.37 1.59
N ALA A 67 10.44 -14.42 1.69
CA ALA A 67 11.10 -14.86 2.89
C ALA A 67 10.78 -13.92 4.06
N ASN A 68 10.75 -14.48 5.26
CA ASN A 68 10.54 -13.72 6.49
C ASN A 68 11.54 -14.19 7.55
N GLY A 69 12.02 -13.26 8.36
CA GLY A 69 12.87 -13.59 9.48
C GLY A 69 12.08 -14.25 10.62
N ILE A 70 12.67 -15.22 11.27
CA ILE A 70 12.12 -15.88 12.45
C ILE A 70 13.13 -15.88 13.58
N ALA A 71 12.65 -15.67 14.80
CA ALA A 71 13.41 -15.92 16.02
C ALA A 71 13.32 -17.40 16.38
N VAL A 72 14.46 -18.05 16.51
CA VAL A 72 14.59 -19.46 16.89
C VAL A 72 15.10 -19.52 18.33
N PRO A 73 14.31 -20.03 19.30
CA PRO A 73 14.76 -20.18 20.66
C PRO A 73 15.93 -21.17 20.78
N ASN A 74 16.91 -20.82 21.61
CA ASN A 74 18.04 -21.64 22.01
C ASN A 74 17.75 -22.35 23.34
N ALA A 75 18.54 -23.36 23.69
CA ALA A 75 18.38 -24.11 24.93
C ALA A 75 18.63 -23.27 26.19
N ASP A 76 19.41 -22.20 26.08
CA ASP A 76 19.75 -21.25 27.16
C ASP A 76 18.72 -20.14 27.34
N GLY A 77 17.59 -20.18 26.62
CA GLY A 77 16.54 -19.14 26.65
C GLY A 77 16.81 -17.92 25.80
N THR A 78 17.93 -17.84 25.13
CA THR A 78 18.23 -16.81 24.13
C THR A 78 17.58 -17.13 22.79
N GLU A 79 17.65 -16.21 21.82
CA GLU A 79 17.11 -16.42 20.47
C GLU A 79 18.18 -16.14 19.40
N THR A 80 18.17 -16.96 18.35
CA THR A 80 18.93 -16.73 17.11
C THR A 80 17.99 -16.31 16.00
N TYR A 81 18.32 -15.25 15.25
CA TYR A 81 17.50 -14.79 14.14
C TYR A 81 17.92 -15.43 12.82
N LYS A 82 16.97 -16.02 12.10
CA LYS A 82 17.22 -16.72 10.83
C LYS A 82 16.22 -16.29 9.77
N LEU A 83 16.66 -16.22 8.51
CA LEU A 83 15.81 -15.98 7.35
C LEU A 83 15.22 -17.30 6.82
N ASP A 84 14.46 -18.00 7.66
CA ASP A 84 13.89 -19.32 7.35
C ASP A 84 12.35 -19.33 7.41
N GLY A 85 11.74 -18.18 7.61
CA GLY A 85 10.30 -18.01 7.55
C GLY A 85 9.80 -17.71 6.14
N GLN A 86 8.49 -17.81 5.95
CA GLN A 86 7.82 -17.44 4.70
C GLN A 86 6.49 -16.75 5.00
N GLN A 87 6.20 -15.74 4.19
CA GLN A 87 4.92 -15.06 4.12
C GLN A 87 4.36 -15.19 2.72
N ARG A 88 3.04 -15.37 2.62
CA ARG A 88 2.29 -15.38 1.38
C ARG A 88 1.16 -14.36 1.42
N ASN A 89 1.13 -13.47 0.44
CA ASN A 89 0.08 -12.50 0.23
C ASN A 89 -0.66 -12.88 -1.05
N ARG A 90 -1.98 -13.03 -0.98
CA ARG A 90 -2.85 -13.23 -2.14
C ARG A 90 -3.89 -12.14 -2.16
N GLY A 91 -4.24 -11.69 -3.35
CA GLY A 91 -5.20 -10.61 -3.43
C GLY A 91 -5.86 -10.46 -4.77
N ILE A 92 -6.84 -9.55 -4.77
CA ILE A 92 -7.57 -9.09 -5.93
C ILE A 92 -7.52 -7.57 -5.89
N GLU A 93 -7.20 -6.96 -7.02
CA GLU A 93 -7.18 -5.52 -7.19
C GLU A 93 -8.04 -5.12 -8.37
N PHE A 94 -8.84 -4.10 -8.17
CA PHE A 94 -9.55 -3.43 -9.24
C PHE A 94 -9.14 -1.97 -9.27
N SER A 95 -8.81 -1.47 -10.45
CA SER A 95 -8.53 -0.06 -10.67
C SER A 95 -9.27 0.45 -11.90
N THR A 96 -9.72 1.70 -11.84
CA THR A 96 -10.34 2.39 -12.94
C THR A 96 -9.87 3.82 -12.98
N ALA A 97 -9.60 4.32 -14.17
CA ALA A 97 -9.21 5.71 -14.39
C ALA A 97 -9.81 6.20 -15.71
N GLY A 98 -10.25 7.46 -15.71
CA GLY A 98 -10.85 8.02 -16.91
C GLY A 98 -11.40 9.43 -16.72
N SER A 99 -12.09 9.89 -17.75
CA SER A 99 -12.78 11.18 -17.75
C SER A 99 -14.29 10.99 -17.86
N ILE A 100 -15.04 11.86 -17.19
CA ILE A 100 -16.49 11.97 -17.25
C ILE A 100 -16.82 13.33 -17.84
N GLY A 101 -17.19 13.34 -19.12
CA GLY A 101 -17.28 14.57 -19.90
C GLY A 101 -15.92 15.25 -20.03
N GLU A 102 -15.91 16.57 -20.22
CA GLU A 102 -14.69 17.36 -20.49
C GLU A 102 -14.01 17.87 -19.21
N LYS A 103 -14.77 18.00 -18.11
CA LYS A 103 -14.33 18.71 -16.90
C LYS A 103 -13.95 17.80 -15.74
N TRP A 104 -14.35 16.52 -15.76
CA TRP A 104 -14.09 15.61 -14.66
C TRP A 104 -13.13 14.50 -15.07
N SER A 105 -12.20 14.20 -14.19
CA SER A 105 -11.39 12.98 -14.28
C SER A 105 -11.26 12.32 -12.93
N TYR A 106 -11.06 11.01 -12.94
CA TYR A 106 -10.95 10.23 -11.72
C TYR A 106 -9.94 9.10 -11.85
N ILE A 107 -9.43 8.70 -10.71
CA ILE A 107 -8.70 7.44 -10.51
C ILE A 107 -9.25 6.81 -9.26
N TRP A 108 -9.70 5.57 -9.36
CA TRP A 108 -10.17 4.79 -8.22
C TRP A 108 -9.51 3.41 -8.22
N GLY A 109 -9.09 2.97 -7.05
CA GLY A 109 -8.56 1.64 -6.81
C GLY A 109 -9.17 1.03 -5.56
N VAL A 110 -9.40 -0.28 -5.59
CA VAL A 110 -9.78 -1.07 -4.43
C VAL A 110 -8.98 -2.36 -4.43
N SER A 111 -8.48 -2.75 -3.27
CA SER A 111 -7.68 -3.96 -3.08
C SER A 111 -8.22 -4.79 -1.92
N TYR A 112 -8.28 -6.10 -2.13
CA TYR A 112 -8.44 -7.09 -1.09
C TYR A 112 -7.19 -7.96 -1.01
N MET A 113 -6.62 -8.13 0.19
CA MET A 113 -5.41 -8.91 0.42
C MET A 113 -5.59 -9.87 1.60
N ASP A 114 -5.30 -11.15 1.40
CA ASP A 114 -5.14 -12.17 2.44
C ASP A 114 -3.64 -12.49 2.61
N ALA A 115 -3.02 -11.82 3.58
CA ALA A 115 -1.60 -11.98 3.92
C ALA A 115 -1.45 -12.92 5.11
N LYS A 116 -0.75 -14.05 4.93
CA LYS A 116 -0.54 -15.08 5.96
C LYS A 116 0.92 -15.46 6.09
N GLN A 117 1.32 -15.76 7.30
CA GLN A 117 2.55 -16.49 7.56
C GLN A 117 2.36 -17.95 7.14
N THR A 118 3.26 -18.48 6.34
CA THR A 118 3.15 -19.86 5.78
C THR A 118 4.27 -20.77 6.23
N LYS A 119 5.35 -20.22 6.78
CA LYS A 119 6.43 -20.94 7.43
C LYS A 119 6.94 -20.14 8.62
N THR A 120 6.80 -20.66 9.80
CA THR A 120 7.26 -20.06 11.06
C THR A 120 8.01 -21.08 11.90
N TYR A 121 8.63 -20.67 13.01
CA TYR A 121 9.29 -21.60 13.91
C TYR A 121 8.33 -22.69 14.39
N LYS A 122 8.64 -23.95 14.08
CA LYS A 122 7.79 -25.13 14.39
C LYS A 122 6.31 -24.99 14.01
N GLY A 123 6.00 -24.14 13.02
CA GLY A 123 4.61 -23.90 12.56
C GLY A 123 3.71 -23.12 13.52
N LEU A 124 4.23 -22.58 14.62
CA LEU A 124 3.44 -21.96 15.70
C LEU A 124 2.53 -20.82 15.25
N ASN A 125 2.92 -20.09 14.21
CA ASN A 125 2.17 -18.96 13.66
C ASN A 125 1.68 -19.22 12.23
N ASP A 126 1.80 -20.44 11.72
CA ASP A 126 1.35 -20.77 10.37
C ASP A 126 -0.16 -20.55 10.22
N GLY A 127 -0.55 -19.97 9.09
CA GLY A 127 -1.94 -19.58 8.82
C GLY A 127 -2.39 -18.26 9.48
N ARG A 128 -1.65 -17.70 10.44
CA ARG A 128 -1.99 -16.41 11.05
C ARG A 128 -1.79 -15.26 10.05
N ARG A 129 -2.67 -14.27 10.15
CA ARG A 129 -2.51 -13.03 9.35
C ARG A 129 -1.20 -12.33 9.72
N VAL A 130 -0.57 -11.78 8.71
CA VAL A 130 0.58 -10.89 8.90
C VAL A 130 0.14 -9.60 9.57
N ASP A 131 0.94 -9.15 10.53
CA ASP A 131 0.69 -7.91 11.25
C ASP A 131 0.82 -6.68 10.35
N ALA A 132 0.12 -5.62 10.73
CA ALA A 132 0.14 -4.30 10.10
C ALA A 132 -0.39 -4.24 8.66
N LEU A 133 -0.94 -5.31 8.12
CA LEU A 133 -1.52 -5.34 6.77
C LEU A 133 -3.05 -5.34 6.84
N PRO A 134 -3.75 -4.34 6.25
CA PRO A 134 -5.19 -4.35 6.13
C PRO A 134 -5.64 -5.39 5.10
N LYS A 135 -6.85 -5.95 5.27
CA LYS A 135 -7.45 -6.80 4.24
C LYS A 135 -8.04 -6.00 3.09
N TRP A 136 -8.54 -4.82 3.38
CA TRP A 136 -9.17 -3.94 2.40
C TRP A 136 -8.49 -2.58 2.41
N SER A 137 -8.25 -2.05 1.23
CA SER A 137 -7.89 -0.65 1.01
C SER A 137 -8.59 -0.12 -0.24
N SER A 138 -8.85 1.17 -0.26
CA SER A 138 -9.43 1.84 -1.43
C SER A 138 -9.01 3.30 -1.44
N ASP A 139 -8.62 3.79 -2.63
CA ASP A 139 -8.24 5.17 -2.86
C ASP A 139 -8.98 5.72 -4.08
N LEU A 140 -9.66 6.83 -3.90
CA LEU A 140 -10.33 7.58 -4.96
C LEU A 140 -9.75 8.99 -5.03
N ALA A 141 -9.33 9.40 -6.21
CA ALA A 141 -9.06 10.80 -6.52
C ALA A 141 -10.03 11.29 -7.61
N LEU A 142 -10.65 12.41 -7.38
CA LEU A 142 -11.55 13.08 -8.29
C LEU A 142 -11.03 14.47 -8.57
N VAL A 143 -10.92 14.84 -9.84
CA VAL A 143 -10.46 16.15 -10.28
C VAL A 143 -11.56 16.83 -11.11
N TYR A 144 -11.91 18.04 -10.73
CA TYR A 144 -12.81 18.91 -11.47
C TYR A 144 -12.06 20.12 -12.04
N LYS A 145 -12.12 20.29 -13.35
CA LYS A 145 -11.52 21.42 -14.10
C LYS A 145 -12.63 22.27 -14.68
N PRO A 146 -13.04 23.35 -14.02
CA PRO A 146 -14.04 24.28 -14.58
C PRO A 146 -13.54 24.98 -15.84
N ASN A 147 -12.23 25.26 -15.91
CA ASN A 147 -11.48 25.82 -17.03
C ASN A 147 -10.05 25.27 -17.06
N ASP A 148 -9.22 25.73 -17.99
CA ASP A 148 -7.85 25.21 -18.20
C ASP A 148 -6.90 25.53 -17.04
N ASP A 149 -7.13 26.62 -16.32
CA ASP A 149 -6.22 27.11 -15.29
C ASP A 149 -6.55 26.58 -13.88
N LEU A 150 -7.80 26.19 -13.61
CA LEU A 150 -8.26 25.89 -12.26
C LEU A 150 -8.64 24.42 -12.10
N ARG A 151 -8.16 23.80 -11.02
CA ARG A 151 -8.43 22.41 -10.66
C ARG A 151 -8.86 22.31 -9.20
N PHE A 152 -9.96 21.63 -8.95
CA PHE A 152 -10.37 21.18 -7.62
C PHE A 152 -10.10 19.68 -7.53
N ILE A 153 -9.52 19.24 -6.43
CA ILE A 153 -9.08 17.84 -6.24
C ILE A 153 -9.69 17.34 -4.94
N GLY A 154 -10.46 16.27 -5.02
CA GLY A 154 -10.95 15.52 -3.86
C GLY A 154 -10.26 14.17 -3.78
N ARG A 155 -9.84 13.76 -2.59
CA ARG A 155 -9.32 12.41 -2.33
C ARG A 155 -10.11 11.76 -1.20
N LEU A 156 -10.41 10.48 -1.38
CA LEU A 156 -11.01 9.61 -0.37
C LEU A 156 -10.14 8.38 -0.23
N SER A 157 -9.53 8.19 0.94
CA SER A 157 -8.69 7.02 1.23
C SER A 157 -9.33 6.19 2.34
N TYR A 158 -9.52 4.89 2.08
CA TYR A 158 -9.99 3.92 3.05
C TYR A 158 -8.93 2.88 3.34
N THR A 159 -8.62 2.67 4.61
CA THR A 159 -7.77 1.59 5.10
C THR A 159 -8.56 0.76 6.08
N GLY A 160 -8.72 -0.53 5.80
CA GLY A 160 -9.40 -1.48 6.67
C GLY A 160 -8.64 -1.74 7.97
N SER A 161 -9.30 -2.43 8.91
CA SER A 161 -8.68 -2.76 10.19
C SER A 161 -7.45 -3.66 10.02
N THR A 162 -6.43 -3.40 10.84
CA THR A 162 -5.18 -4.19 10.92
C THR A 162 -5.07 -4.91 12.26
N LEU A 163 -4.22 -5.92 12.31
CA LEU A 163 -3.83 -6.62 13.54
C LEU A 163 -2.36 -6.34 13.82
N ILE A 164 -2.00 -6.26 15.07
CA ILE A 164 -0.62 -6.32 15.56
C ILE A 164 -0.53 -7.33 16.70
N ARG A 165 0.67 -7.90 16.91
CA ARG A 165 0.89 -8.98 17.89
C ARG A 165 0.02 -10.21 17.62
N ASN A 166 -0.21 -10.53 16.35
CA ASN A 166 -0.99 -11.71 15.94
C ASN A 166 -0.10 -12.96 15.89
N THR A 167 0.48 -13.32 17.04
CA THR A 167 1.33 -14.49 17.22
C THR A 167 0.80 -15.40 18.30
N ALA A 168 1.25 -16.64 18.35
CA ALA A 168 0.85 -17.62 19.38
C ALA A 168 1.22 -17.19 20.81
N SER A 169 2.20 -16.29 20.95
CA SER A 169 2.64 -15.76 22.25
C SER A 169 1.64 -14.79 22.91
N TYR A 170 0.67 -14.30 22.17
CA TYR A 170 -0.35 -13.39 22.68
C TYR A 170 -1.73 -14.05 22.67
N ALA A 171 -2.44 -14.00 23.79
CA ALA A 171 -3.79 -14.57 23.92
C ALA A 171 -4.79 -13.93 22.93
N LYS A 172 -4.65 -12.64 22.67
CA LYS A 172 -5.45 -11.88 21.69
C LYS A 172 -4.58 -10.89 20.94
N PRO A 173 -4.69 -10.81 19.60
CA PRO A 173 -4.04 -9.75 18.83
C PRO A 173 -4.69 -8.39 19.16
N LEU A 174 -3.91 -7.32 19.12
CA LEU A 174 -4.43 -5.96 19.15
C LEU A 174 -4.97 -5.60 17.78
N LYS A 175 -6.23 -5.16 17.72
CA LYS A 175 -6.88 -4.71 16.49
C LYS A 175 -6.88 -3.18 16.45
N ILE A 176 -6.34 -2.63 15.35
CA ILE A 176 -6.45 -1.21 15.00
C ILE A 176 -7.66 -1.08 14.08
N GLY A 177 -8.58 -0.15 14.42
CA GLY A 177 -9.78 0.12 13.63
C GLY A 177 -9.44 0.60 12.22
N GLY A 178 -10.33 0.35 11.28
CA GLY A 178 -10.23 0.93 9.93
C GLY A 178 -10.54 2.42 9.95
N GLN A 179 -10.07 3.12 8.92
CA GLN A 179 -10.20 4.57 8.80
C GLN A 179 -10.54 4.97 7.37
N THR A 180 -11.26 6.09 7.27
CA THR A 180 -11.51 6.81 6.01
C THR A 180 -11.05 8.24 6.20
N LEU A 181 -10.22 8.73 5.29
CA LEU A 181 -9.73 10.10 5.28
C LEU A 181 -10.22 10.80 4.01
N VAL A 182 -10.50 12.09 4.14
CA VAL A 182 -10.89 12.96 3.03
C VAL A 182 -9.91 14.11 2.97
N ASP A 183 -9.35 14.35 1.77
CA ASP A 183 -8.50 15.49 1.49
C ASP A 183 -9.11 16.31 0.38
N LEU A 184 -8.96 17.63 0.46
CA LEU A 184 -9.35 18.58 -0.59
C LEU A 184 -8.18 19.44 -0.99
N GLY A 185 -8.04 19.66 -2.30
CA GLY A 185 -7.03 20.53 -2.87
C GLY A 185 -7.62 21.45 -3.94
N ILE A 186 -6.97 22.57 -4.12
CA ILE A 186 -7.18 23.48 -5.23
C ILE A 186 -5.83 23.79 -5.86
N SER A 187 -5.77 23.87 -7.18
CA SER A 187 -4.58 24.25 -7.93
C SER A 187 -4.95 25.23 -9.01
N TRP A 188 -4.20 26.32 -9.12
CA TRP A 188 -4.41 27.40 -10.07
C TRP A 188 -3.12 27.70 -10.83
N ASP A 189 -3.17 27.52 -12.14
CA ASP A 189 -2.10 27.89 -13.07
C ASP A 189 -2.25 29.37 -13.44
N THR A 190 -1.22 30.15 -13.17
CA THR A 190 -1.20 31.62 -13.39
C THR A 190 0.17 32.08 -13.84
N ARG A 191 0.42 33.37 -13.90
CA ARG A 191 1.71 33.94 -14.27
C ARG A 191 2.09 35.10 -13.35
N PHE A 192 3.37 35.12 -12.98
CA PHE A 192 4.00 36.27 -12.36
C PHE A 192 4.86 37.00 -13.40
N GLY A 193 4.34 38.07 -13.98
CA GLY A 193 4.93 38.67 -15.16
C GLY A 193 4.93 37.70 -16.34
N LYS A 194 6.11 37.30 -16.82
CA LYS A 194 6.26 36.29 -17.90
C LYS A 194 6.43 34.87 -17.38
N GLN A 195 6.61 34.70 -16.10
CA GLN A 195 6.95 33.41 -15.48
C GLN A 195 5.68 32.61 -15.17
N PRO A 196 5.49 31.41 -15.73
CA PRO A 196 4.41 30.51 -15.36
C PRO A 196 4.55 30.05 -13.90
N VAL A 197 3.45 30.08 -13.16
CA VAL A 197 3.40 29.69 -11.75
C VAL A 197 2.15 28.86 -11.50
N THR A 198 2.31 27.73 -10.81
CA THR A 198 1.20 26.96 -10.27
C THR A 198 1.10 27.20 -8.76
N LEU A 199 -0.01 27.76 -8.31
CA LEU A 199 -0.34 27.91 -6.89
C LEU A 199 -1.23 26.76 -6.45
N SER A 200 -0.95 26.16 -5.29
CA SER A 200 -1.77 25.07 -4.76
C SER A 200 -2.01 25.25 -3.27
N ALA A 201 -3.22 24.88 -2.85
CA ALA A 201 -3.59 24.79 -1.44
C ALA A 201 -4.27 23.45 -1.17
N TRP A 202 -3.94 22.83 -0.03
CA TRP A 202 -4.45 21.54 0.38
C TRP A 202 -4.95 21.57 1.83
N CYS A 203 -6.03 20.85 2.06
CA CYS A 203 -6.50 20.49 3.39
C CYS A 203 -6.49 18.95 3.49
N TYR A 204 -5.54 18.40 4.21
CA TYR A 204 -5.45 16.97 4.49
C TYR A 204 -6.25 16.64 5.74
N ASN A 205 -6.85 15.45 5.78
CA ASN A 205 -7.75 15.01 6.85
C ASN A 205 -8.82 16.08 7.16
N LEU A 206 -9.59 16.45 6.13
CA LEU A 206 -10.60 17.51 6.18
C LEU A 206 -11.57 17.39 7.36
N LEU A 207 -11.95 16.14 7.69
CA LEU A 207 -12.90 15.85 8.78
C LEU A 207 -12.25 15.84 10.16
N ASN A 208 -10.93 16.13 10.24
CA ASN A 208 -10.13 16.12 11.47
C ASN A 208 -10.29 14.83 12.27
N LYS A 209 -10.27 13.69 11.59
CA LYS A 209 -10.45 12.39 12.22
C LYS A 209 -9.20 11.98 12.98
N ASP A 210 -9.35 11.64 14.26
CA ASP A 210 -8.31 10.99 15.04
C ASP A 210 -8.26 9.50 14.70
N TYR A 211 -7.06 8.97 14.45
CA TYR A 211 -6.89 7.57 14.09
C TYR A 211 -5.52 7.04 14.50
N TRP A 212 -5.48 5.74 14.72
CA TRP A 212 -4.24 5.00 14.93
C TRP A 212 -3.85 4.24 13.66
N TYR A 213 -2.57 4.10 13.43
CA TYR A 213 -2.05 3.24 12.36
C TYR A 213 -0.93 2.33 12.88
N ALA A 214 -0.70 1.22 12.19
CA ALA A 214 0.41 0.31 12.47
C ALA A 214 1.71 0.91 11.93
N ALA A 215 2.63 1.27 12.80
CA ALA A 215 3.89 1.93 12.45
C ALA A 215 5.04 0.95 12.14
N GLY A 216 4.72 -0.35 12.02
CA GLY A 216 5.69 -1.43 11.81
C GLY A 216 6.17 -2.06 13.12
N GLY A 217 6.65 -3.32 13.03
CA GLY A 217 6.93 -4.13 14.20
C GLY A 217 5.68 -4.28 15.08
N ASN A 218 5.80 -4.06 16.37
CA ASN A 218 4.66 -4.06 17.30
C ASN A 218 4.20 -2.66 17.70
N ASN A 219 4.54 -1.63 16.90
CA ASN A 219 4.30 -0.24 17.21
C ASN A 219 3.01 0.27 16.56
N ILE A 220 2.36 1.20 17.24
CA ILE A 220 1.26 2.00 16.73
C ILE A 220 1.67 3.47 16.69
N GLY A 221 1.22 4.19 15.68
CA GLY A 221 1.38 5.63 15.56
C GLY A 221 0.04 6.34 15.58
N LEU A 222 0.03 7.59 16.02
CA LEU A 222 -1.11 8.48 15.89
C LEU A 222 -1.08 9.14 14.51
N GLY A 223 -2.20 9.12 13.81
CA GLY A 223 -2.34 9.77 12.52
C GLY A 223 -2.29 11.30 12.62
N ALA A 224 -1.93 11.93 11.52
CA ALA A 224 -1.88 13.39 11.45
C ALA A 224 -3.31 13.98 11.56
N SER A 225 -3.46 15.00 12.39
CA SER A 225 -4.67 15.85 12.47
C SER A 225 -4.85 16.63 11.16
N ARG A 226 -5.96 17.35 11.03
CA ARG A 226 -6.18 18.25 9.89
C ARG A 226 -4.98 19.16 9.67
N THR A 227 -4.46 19.14 8.44
CA THR A 227 -3.26 19.90 8.09
C THR A 227 -3.53 20.70 6.83
N PHE A 228 -3.12 21.97 6.82
CA PHE A 228 -3.16 22.83 5.66
C PHE A 228 -1.76 23.00 5.08
N ALA A 229 -1.67 22.92 3.77
CA ALA A 229 -0.43 23.16 3.04
C ALA A 229 -0.70 24.09 1.85
N VAL A 230 0.24 25.00 1.60
CA VAL A 230 0.23 25.87 0.42
C VAL A 230 1.57 25.77 -0.28
N SER A 231 1.56 25.85 -1.61
CA SER A 231 2.77 25.80 -2.43
C SER A 231 2.67 26.70 -3.65
N ALA A 232 3.81 27.20 -4.09
CA ALA A 232 3.97 27.88 -5.36
C ALA A 232 5.11 27.20 -6.14
N GLN A 233 4.81 26.73 -7.36
CA GLN A 233 5.79 26.11 -8.25
C GLN A 233 6.05 27.04 -9.42
N PHE A 234 7.31 27.45 -9.60
CA PHE A 234 7.77 28.27 -10.71
C PHE A 234 8.40 27.36 -11.77
N ASN A 235 7.98 27.52 -13.04
CA ASN A 235 8.52 26.78 -14.17
C ASN A 235 9.44 27.72 -14.98
N PHE A 236 10.73 27.46 -14.92
CA PHE A 236 11.76 28.28 -15.61
C PHE A 236 12.08 27.75 -16.99
#